data_32bbcdd5d75b17787c375e5657e300d3
#
_entry.id   32bbcdd5d75b17787c375e5657e300d3
#
_cell.length_a   1.000
_cell.length_b   1.000
_cell.length_c   1.000
_cell.angle_alpha   90.00
_cell.angle_beta   90.00
_cell.angle_gamma   90.00
#
_symmetry.space_group_name_H-M   'P 1'
#
loop_
_entity.id
_entity.type
_entity.pdbx_description
1 polymer ?
#
loop_
_entity_poly.entity_id
_entity_poly.type
_entity_poly.pdbx_seq_one_letter_code
_entity_poly.pdbx_strand_id
1 'polypeptide(L)'
;MTPAHRDAFVAGLGFGLDDFQARAIDAIDAGRNVLVSAPTGSGKTLIANYGISRALQENVRAFYTTPLKALSNQKFAELGHLFGIENVGLLTGDTSIRRDAPIVVMTTEVLRNMLLSDAGRVRDLGLVVMDEVHYLQDPFRGGVWEE
;
A
#
# COMPACT_ATOMS: atom_id res chain seq x y z
N MET A 1 15.56 7.97 1.42
CA MET A 1 15.32 7.62 0.00
C MET A 1 16.20 8.47 -0.89
N THR A 2 16.91 7.86 -1.79
CA THR A 2 17.81 8.57 -2.68
C THR A 2 17.09 8.96 -3.97
N PRO A 3 17.44 10.09 -4.60
CA PRO A 3 16.88 10.44 -5.91
C PRO A 3 17.11 9.37 -6.97
N ALA A 4 18.21 8.59 -6.84
CA ALA A 4 18.51 7.53 -7.79
C ALA A 4 17.43 6.45 -7.85
N HIS A 5 16.83 6.10 -6.71
CA HIS A 5 15.75 5.10 -6.68
C HIS A 5 14.53 5.61 -7.47
N ARG A 6 14.19 6.88 -7.24
CA ARG A 6 13.06 7.48 -7.94
C ARG A 6 13.32 7.51 -9.45
N ASP A 7 14.52 7.92 -9.85
CA ASP A 7 14.87 7.99 -11.26
C ASP A 7 14.81 6.62 -11.92
N ALA A 8 15.31 5.58 -11.25
CA ALA A 8 15.25 4.22 -11.76
C ALA A 8 13.80 3.74 -11.90
N PHE A 9 12.96 4.05 -10.93
CA PHE A 9 11.55 3.66 -10.99
C PHE A 9 10.85 4.33 -12.17
N VAL A 10 11.04 5.64 -12.35
CA VAL A 10 10.42 6.40 -13.44
C VAL A 10 10.92 5.90 -14.78
N ALA A 11 12.21 5.63 -14.90
CA ALA A 11 12.79 5.14 -16.16
C ALA A 11 12.20 3.78 -16.55
N GLY A 12 11.86 2.94 -15.57
CA GLY A 12 11.28 1.63 -15.83
C GLY A 12 9.83 1.65 -16.31
N LEU A 13 9.15 2.79 -16.20
CA LEU A 13 7.74 2.89 -16.56
C LEU A 13 7.49 2.93 -18.07
N GLY A 14 8.44 3.47 -18.84
CA GLY A 14 8.25 3.64 -20.27
C GLY A 14 7.31 4.78 -20.65
N PHE A 15 6.90 5.62 -19.70
CA PHE A 15 6.07 6.81 -19.94
C PHE A 15 6.35 7.84 -18.84
N GLY A 16 5.95 9.09 -19.08
CA GLY A 16 6.16 10.15 -18.12
C GLY A 16 5.11 10.15 -17.01
N LEU A 17 5.43 10.83 -15.91
CA LEU A 17 4.50 11.00 -14.81
C LEU A 17 3.53 12.14 -15.09
N ASP A 18 2.27 11.95 -14.70
CA ASP A 18 1.32 13.05 -14.66
C ASP A 18 1.61 13.93 -13.44
N ASP A 19 1.10 15.17 -13.47
CA ASP A 19 1.35 16.13 -12.39
C ASP A 19 0.94 15.58 -11.02
N PHE A 20 -0.23 14.92 -10.92
CA PHE A 20 -0.67 14.44 -9.63
C PHE A 20 0.21 13.27 -9.15
N GLN A 21 0.73 12.47 -10.07
CA GLN A 21 1.64 11.40 -9.72
C GLN A 21 2.97 11.95 -9.20
N ALA A 22 3.52 12.94 -9.88
CA ALA A 22 4.77 13.55 -9.47
C ALA A 22 4.63 14.22 -8.09
N ARG A 23 3.53 14.92 -7.84
CA ARG A 23 3.30 15.55 -6.55
C ARG A 23 3.14 14.53 -5.43
N ALA A 24 2.46 13.41 -5.71
CA ALA A 24 2.31 12.35 -4.73
C ALA A 24 3.65 11.70 -4.38
N ILE A 25 4.47 11.44 -5.39
CA ILE A 25 5.80 10.88 -5.18
C ILE A 25 6.69 11.84 -4.39
N ASP A 26 6.63 13.13 -4.70
CA ASP A 26 7.37 14.14 -3.93
C ASP A 26 6.97 14.11 -2.45
N ALA A 27 5.67 14.00 -2.17
CA ALA A 27 5.19 13.94 -0.80
C ALA A 27 5.65 12.66 -0.09
N ILE A 28 5.64 11.52 -0.78
CA ILE A 28 6.13 10.26 -0.23
C ILE A 28 7.61 10.38 0.11
N ASP A 29 8.41 10.94 -0.80
CA ASP A 29 9.85 11.12 -0.57
C ASP A 29 10.11 12.07 0.59
N ALA A 30 9.21 13.01 0.84
CA ALA A 30 9.32 13.95 1.96
C ALA A 30 8.82 13.34 3.29
N GLY A 31 8.36 12.10 3.28
CA GLY A 31 7.85 11.45 4.49
C GLY A 31 6.46 11.89 4.91
N ARG A 32 5.69 12.47 4.00
CA ARG A 32 4.34 12.96 4.29
C ARG A 32 3.29 11.91 3.99
N ASN A 33 2.17 12.03 4.67
CA ASN A 33 0.97 11.25 4.31
C ASN A 33 0.38 11.80 3.03
N VAL A 34 -0.10 10.90 2.16
CA VAL A 34 -0.60 11.28 0.84
C VAL A 34 -2.00 10.72 0.65
N LEU A 35 -2.93 11.58 0.29
CA LEU A 35 -4.26 11.17 -0.12
C LEU A 35 -4.41 11.49 -1.61
N VAL A 36 -4.65 10.47 -2.42
CA VAL A 36 -4.87 10.64 -3.85
C VAL A 36 -6.32 10.32 -4.17
N SER A 37 -7.01 11.31 -4.71
CA SER A 37 -8.38 11.15 -5.16
C SER A 37 -8.42 11.38 -6.66
N ALA A 38 -8.63 10.31 -7.41
CA ALA A 38 -8.68 10.36 -8.87
C ALA A 38 -9.56 9.24 -9.37
N PRO A 39 -10.12 9.36 -10.59
CA PRO A 39 -10.94 8.29 -11.14
C PRO A 39 -10.16 6.98 -11.27
N THR A 40 -10.88 5.86 -11.21
CA THR A 40 -10.30 4.55 -11.44
C THR A 40 -9.62 4.51 -12.80
N GLY A 41 -8.44 3.92 -12.87
CA GLY A 41 -7.70 3.82 -14.11
C GLY A 41 -6.84 5.03 -14.44
N SER A 42 -6.76 6.02 -13.55
CA SER A 42 -5.99 7.25 -13.81
C SER A 42 -4.57 7.20 -13.24
N GLY A 43 -4.05 6.01 -12.94
CA GLY A 43 -2.65 5.86 -12.55
C GLY A 43 -2.39 5.91 -11.06
N LYS A 44 -3.43 5.77 -10.22
CA LYS A 44 -3.23 5.75 -8.76
C LYS A 44 -2.38 4.57 -8.30
N THR A 45 -2.51 3.45 -9.01
CA THR A 45 -1.74 2.24 -8.69
C THR A 45 -0.24 2.48 -8.75
N LEU A 46 0.20 3.30 -9.69
CA LEU A 46 1.61 3.63 -9.83
C LEU A 46 2.17 4.27 -8.56
N ILE A 47 1.40 5.15 -7.93
CA ILE A 47 1.82 5.83 -6.71
C ILE A 47 2.01 4.82 -5.58
N ALA A 48 1.05 3.89 -5.44
CA ALA A 48 1.15 2.84 -4.43
C ALA A 48 2.36 1.95 -4.68
N ASN A 49 2.58 1.56 -5.94
CA ASN A 49 3.72 0.72 -6.29
C ASN A 49 5.04 1.42 -6.01
N TYR A 50 5.12 2.71 -6.25
CA TYR A 50 6.31 3.47 -5.91
C TYR A 50 6.58 3.45 -4.40
N GLY A 51 5.56 3.67 -3.60
CA GLY A 51 5.69 3.64 -2.14
C GLY A 51 6.15 2.28 -1.63
N ILE A 52 5.62 1.21 -2.18
CA ILE A 52 6.00 -0.16 -1.81
C ILE A 52 7.46 -0.43 -2.20
N SER A 53 7.85 -0.03 -3.41
CA SER A 53 9.22 -0.20 -3.87
C SER A 53 10.20 0.55 -2.96
N ARG A 54 9.84 1.75 -2.55
CA ARG A 54 10.63 2.55 -1.64
C ARG A 54 10.79 1.86 -0.28
N ALA A 55 9.68 1.32 0.24
CA ALA A 55 9.70 0.62 1.52
C ALA A 55 10.62 -0.60 1.48
N LEU A 56 10.56 -1.36 0.40
CA LEU A 56 11.46 -2.51 0.23
C LEU A 56 12.92 -2.09 0.23
N GLN A 57 13.24 -1.00 -0.43
CA GLN A 57 14.61 -0.53 -0.49
C GLN A 57 15.11 -0.04 0.87
N GLU A 58 14.23 0.51 1.68
CA GLU A 58 14.59 0.99 3.01
C GLU A 58 14.48 -0.09 4.09
N ASN A 59 14.14 -1.32 3.71
CA ASN A 59 13.98 -2.45 4.64
C ASN A 59 12.93 -2.20 5.71
N VAL A 60 11.86 -1.50 5.35
CA VAL A 60 10.69 -1.34 6.21
C VAL A 60 9.51 -2.08 5.61
N ARG A 61 8.55 -2.42 6.45
CA ARG A 61 7.40 -3.17 5.99
C ARG A 61 6.36 -2.26 5.35
N ALA A 62 5.62 -2.82 4.40
CA ALA A 62 4.52 -2.15 3.73
C ALA A 62 3.26 -2.99 3.87
N PHE A 63 2.17 -2.36 4.32
CA PHE A 63 0.86 -3.01 4.38
C PHE A 63 -0.01 -2.38 3.29
N TYR A 64 -0.65 -3.24 2.50
CA TYR A 64 -1.60 -2.80 1.48
C TYR A 64 -2.97 -3.25 1.91
N THR A 65 -3.87 -2.31 2.17
CA THR A 65 -5.19 -2.64 2.69
C THR A 65 -6.28 -2.34 1.69
N THR A 66 -7.28 -3.21 1.64
CA THR A 66 -8.49 -3.03 0.88
C THR A 66 -9.70 -3.34 1.77
N PRO A 67 -10.89 -2.82 1.44
CA PRO A 67 -12.05 -3.07 2.29
C PRO A 67 -12.70 -4.44 2.09
N LEU A 68 -12.33 -5.18 1.05
CA LEU A 68 -12.96 -6.44 0.70
C LEU A 68 -11.96 -7.55 0.50
N LYS A 69 -12.34 -8.76 0.92
CA LYS A 69 -11.49 -9.95 0.76
C LYS A 69 -11.14 -10.22 -0.69
N ALA A 70 -12.12 -10.09 -1.60
CA ALA A 70 -11.89 -10.35 -3.02
C ALA A 70 -10.85 -9.41 -3.61
N LEU A 71 -10.87 -8.13 -3.22
CA LEU A 71 -9.88 -7.16 -3.68
C LEU A 71 -8.50 -7.47 -3.09
N SER A 72 -8.45 -7.94 -1.85
CA SER A 72 -7.19 -8.35 -1.24
C SER A 72 -6.57 -9.53 -1.97
N ASN A 73 -7.36 -10.52 -2.32
CA ASN A 73 -6.87 -11.68 -3.06
C ASN A 73 -6.32 -11.27 -4.43
N GLN A 74 -7.03 -10.39 -5.12
CA GLN A 74 -6.59 -9.89 -6.41
C GLN A 74 -5.27 -9.12 -6.31
N LYS A 75 -5.17 -8.24 -5.32
CA LYS A 75 -3.98 -7.43 -5.13
C LYS A 75 -2.79 -8.28 -4.69
N PHE A 76 -3.04 -9.30 -3.88
CA PHE A 76 -2.00 -10.24 -3.48
C PHE A 76 -1.34 -10.89 -4.69
N ALA A 77 -2.15 -11.34 -5.66
CA ALA A 77 -1.62 -11.92 -6.89
C ALA A 77 -0.85 -10.89 -7.71
N GLU A 78 -1.38 -9.68 -7.85
CA GLU A 78 -0.71 -8.63 -8.62
C GLU A 78 0.64 -8.24 -8.02
N LEU A 79 0.69 -8.02 -6.72
CA LEU A 79 1.93 -7.62 -6.06
C LEU A 79 2.94 -8.76 -6.02
N GLY A 80 2.48 -9.99 -5.90
CA GLY A 80 3.35 -11.15 -5.98
C GLY A 80 4.03 -11.25 -7.34
N HIS A 81 3.31 -10.91 -8.40
CA HIS A 81 3.87 -10.88 -9.74
C HIS A 81 4.90 -9.76 -9.92
N LEU A 82 4.63 -8.59 -9.33
CA LEU A 82 5.51 -7.42 -9.47
C LEU A 82 6.76 -7.49 -8.60
N PHE A 83 6.65 -7.95 -7.37
CA PHE A 83 7.72 -7.87 -6.39
C PHE A 83 8.28 -9.22 -5.95
N GLY A 84 7.75 -10.30 -6.50
CA GLY A 84 8.15 -11.64 -6.11
C GLY A 84 7.20 -12.21 -5.06
N ILE A 85 6.73 -13.42 -5.31
CA ILE A 85 5.73 -14.06 -4.45
C ILE A 85 6.27 -14.28 -3.03
N GLU A 86 7.57 -14.49 -2.89
CA GLU A 86 8.19 -14.69 -1.59
C GLU A 86 8.23 -13.41 -0.74
N ASN A 87 8.03 -12.27 -1.36
CA ASN A 87 8.06 -10.97 -0.68
C ASN A 87 6.67 -10.47 -0.29
N VAL A 88 5.61 -11.21 -0.64
CA VAL A 88 4.24 -10.75 -0.44
C VAL A 88 3.46 -11.76 0.37
N GLY A 89 2.80 -11.28 1.40
CA GLY A 89 1.90 -12.07 2.23
C GLY A 89 0.46 -11.62 2.09
N LEU A 90 -0.46 -12.41 2.65
CA LEU A 90 -1.89 -12.13 2.63
C LEU A 90 -2.50 -12.42 3.99
N LEU A 91 -3.23 -11.46 4.54
CA LEU A 91 -3.97 -11.63 5.78
C LEU A 91 -5.42 -11.18 5.57
N THR A 92 -6.33 -12.14 5.65
CA THR A 92 -7.76 -11.87 5.69
C THR A 92 -8.34 -12.57 6.91
N GLY A 93 -9.64 -12.47 7.11
CA GLY A 93 -10.26 -13.08 8.27
C GLY A 93 -10.05 -14.60 8.36
N ASP A 94 -9.86 -15.27 7.21
CA ASP A 94 -9.74 -16.72 7.15
C ASP A 94 -8.46 -17.22 6.47
N THR A 95 -7.55 -16.33 6.11
CA THR A 95 -6.33 -16.70 5.37
C THR A 95 -5.12 -15.99 5.96
N SER A 96 -4.03 -16.75 6.13
CA SER A 96 -2.76 -16.19 6.58
C SER A 96 -1.64 -16.83 5.77
N ILE A 97 -1.02 -16.05 4.88
CA ILE A 97 0.08 -16.49 4.02
C ILE A 97 1.23 -15.52 4.22
N ARG A 98 2.40 -16.06 4.58
CA ARG A 98 3.64 -15.26 4.75
C ARG A 98 3.40 -13.94 5.49
N ARG A 99 2.78 -14.02 6.64
CA ARG A 99 2.38 -12.84 7.43
C ARG A 99 3.56 -11.96 7.83
N ASP A 100 4.77 -12.48 7.81
CA ASP A 100 5.97 -11.72 8.15
C ASP A 100 6.71 -11.20 6.92
N ALA A 101 6.11 -11.30 5.74
CA ALA A 101 6.70 -10.80 4.51
C ALA A 101 6.87 -9.28 4.57
N PRO A 102 7.81 -8.72 3.79
CA PRO A 102 7.97 -7.26 3.72
C PRO A 102 6.74 -6.54 3.22
N ILE A 103 5.97 -7.15 2.33
CA ILE A 103 4.71 -6.58 1.84
C ILE A 103 3.60 -7.52 2.28
N VAL A 104 2.59 -7.01 2.97
CA VAL A 104 1.43 -7.81 3.36
C VAL A 104 0.16 -7.13 2.87
N VAL A 105 -0.62 -7.86 2.09
CA VAL A 105 -1.94 -7.42 1.65
C VAL A 105 -2.95 -7.89 2.68
N MET A 106 -3.85 -7.02 3.10
CA MET A 106 -4.81 -7.38 4.12
C MET A 106 -6.10 -6.60 3.95
N THR A 107 -7.16 -7.07 4.57
CA THR A 107 -8.38 -6.26 4.63
C THR A 107 -8.20 -5.17 5.67
N THR A 108 -8.93 -4.08 5.49
CA THR A 108 -8.91 -2.96 6.43
C THR A 108 -9.27 -3.42 7.84
N GLU A 109 -10.22 -4.35 7.93
CA GLU A 109 -10.65 -4.88 9.21
C GLU A 109 -9.51 -5.60 9.95
N VAL A 110 -8.70 -6.36 9.22
CA VAL A 110 -7.54 -7.04 9.81
C VAL A 110 -6.55 -6.03 10.35
N LEU A 111 -6.26 -4.99 9.59
CA LEU A 111 -5.35 -3.94 10.06
C LEU A 111 -5.89 -3.27 11.33
N ARG A 112 -7.18 -2.94 11.34
CA ARG A 112 -7.80 -2.35 12.51
C ARG A 112 -7.65 -3.23 13.74
N ASN A 113 -7.94 -4.52 13.59
CA ASN A 113 -7.83 -5.45 14.71
C ASN A 113 -6.38 -5.57 15.19
N MET A 114 -5.43 -5.57 14.27
CA MET A 114 -4.02 -5.64 14.59
C MET A 114 -3.56 -4.42 15.40
N LEU A 115 -4.00 -3.24 15.01
CA LEU A 115 -3.66 -2.00 15.71
C LEU A 115 -4.26 -1.95 17.12
N LEU A 116 -5.46 -2.52 17.29
CA LEU A 116 -6.14 -2.51 18.59
C LEU A 116 -5.63 -3.58 19.54
N SER A 117 -5.16 -4.72 19.02
CA SER A 117 -4.83 -5.86 19.86
C SER A 117 -3.34 -6.18 19.97
N ASP A 118 -2.54 -5.75 19.02
CA ASP A 118 -1.12 -6.12 19.02
C ASP A 118 -0.29 -5.07 18.25
N ALA A 119 -0.02 -3.95 18.90
CA ALA A 119 0.75 -2.86 18.31
C ALA A 119 2.19 -3.28 17.96
N GLY A 120 2.71 -4.34 18.60
CA GLY A 120 4.06 -4.82 18.32
C GLY A 120 4.22 -5.35 16.90
N ARG A 121 3.14 -5.81 16.27
CA ARG A 121 3.20 -6.34 14.91
C ARG A 121 3.41 -5.27 13.86
N VAL A 122 3.23 -4.00 14.23
CA VAL A 122 3.42 -2.90 13.28
C VAL A 122 4.72 -2.14 13.54
N ARG A 123 5.60 -2.72 14.34
CA ARG A 123 6.83 -2.03 14.78
C ARG A 123 7.71 -1.59 13.62
N ASP A 124 7.88 -2.44 12.60
CA ASP A 124 8.76 -2.17 11.47
C ASP A 124 8.01 -1.58 10.28
N LEU A 125 6.79 -1.15 10.50
CA LEU A 125 5.91 -0.66 9.45
C LEU A 125 6.35 0.74 9.02
N GLY A 126 6.62 0.90 7.73
CA GLY A 126 7.02 2.19 7.15
C GLY A 126 6.01 2.76 6.16
N LEU A 127 5.05 1.94 5.72
CA LEU A 127 4.07 2.37 4.72
C LEU A 127 2.76 1.63 4.90
N VAL A 128 1.67 2.37 4.83
CA VAL A 128 0.33 1.78 4.72
C VAL A 128 -0.36 2.38 3.51
N VAL A 129 -0.81 1.51 2.60
CA VAL A 129 -1.62 1.92 1.46
C VAL A 129 -3.07 1.55 1.76
N MET A 130 -3.96 2.52 1.64
CA MET A 130 -5.38 2.32 1.86
C MET A 130 -6.10 2.49 0.53
N ASP A 131 -6.37 1.37 -0.14
CA ASP A 131 -7.00 1.37 -1.44
C ASP A 131 -8.52 1.36 -1.30
N GLU A 132 -9.20 1.86 -2.33
CA GLU A 132 -10.66 1.89 -2.39
C GLU A 132 -11.28 2.64 -1.21
N VAL A 133 -10.70 3.78 -0.86
CA VAL A 133 -11.10 4.58 0.31
C VAL A 133 -12.56 5.01 0.25
N HIS A 134 -13.13 5.09 -0.96
CA HIS A 134 -14.53 5.50 -1.12
C HIS A 134 -15.52 4.60 -0.39
N TYR A 135 -15.15 3.35 -0.10
CA TYR A 135 -15.99 2.47 0.71
C TYR A 135 -16.15 2.98 2.14
N LEU A 136 -15.30 3.91 2.57
CA LEU A 136 -15.32 4.48 3.90
C LEU A 136 -16.35 5.58 4.06
N GLN A 137 -17.03 5.95 3.00
CA GLN A 137 -18.16 6.86 3.06
C GLN A 137 -19.38 6.20 3.70
N ASP A 138 -19.36 4.88 3.84
CA ASP A 138 -20.38 4.14 4.58
C ASP A 138 -20.35 4.61 6.05
N PRO A 139 -21.49 5.03 6.62
CA PRO A 139 -21.52 5.52 8.01
C PRO A 139 -20.99 4.54 9.04
N PHE A 140 -21.08 3.25 8.77
CA PHE A 140 -20.59 2.21 9.69
C PHE A 140 -19.08 2.04 9.63
N ARG A 141 -18.42 2.61 8.65
CA ARG A 141 -16.97 2.47 8.45
C ARG A 141 -16.22 3.78 8.56
N GLY A 142 -16.92 4.90 8.49
CA GLY A 142 -16.29 6.21 8.43
C GLY A 142 -15.30 6.47 9.57
N GLY A 143 -15.63 6.04 10.78
CA GLY A 143 -14.78 6.26 11.95
C GLY A 143 -13.47 5.50 11.93
N VAL A 144 -13.31 4.51 11.06
CA VAL A 144 -12.07 3.75 10.93
C VAL A 144 -10.96 4.59 10.31
N TRP A 145 -11.31 5.65 9.65
CA TRP A 145 -10.41 6.38 8.77
C TRP A 145 -10.13 7.80 9.18
N GLU A 146 -10.33 8.12 10.41
CA GLU A 146 -10.14 9.48 10.91
C GLU A 146 -8.68 9.92 10.85
N GLU A 147 -7.86 9.16 10.25
CA GLU A 147 -6.45 9.44 10.09
C GLU A 147 -6.18 10.08 8.77
#